data_059637d5b254258a7ee06150b5cc18c1
#
_entry.id   059637d5b254258a7ee06150b5cc18c1
#
_cell.length_a   1.000
_cell.length_b   1.000
_cell.length_c   1.000
_cell.angle_alpha   90.00
_cell.angle_beta   90.00
_cell.angle_gamma   90.00
#
_symmetry.space_group_name_H-M   'P 1'
#
loop_
_entity.id
_entity.type
_entity.pdbx_description
1 polymer ?
#
loop_
_entity_poly.entity_id
_entity_poly.type
_entity_poly.pdbx_seq_one_letter_code
_entity_poly.pdbx_strand_id
1 'polypeptide(L)'
;EIYQKMESDGEVLSARDRFYYGRELFYHREYVEAVDNLLKFLQLPEGFVENQAEACRVAARCCYELKQNGMALEFLYRGLTYRTPSGELCCDIGKHFSDRKKWEQAVFWYRNALQVSENAKTGGFVEKECYGYIPCIQLSVCWYYLGDIEKAFQYHCQAGTYKPYGREFLKNQQYFISVKQ
;
A
#
# COMPACT_ATOMS: atom_id res chain seq x y z
N GLU A 1 11.05 22.17 -5.97
CA GLU A 1 11.85 23.40 -6.18
C GLU A 1 12.52 23.92 -4.89
N ILE A 2 11.81 24.01 -3.72
CA ILE A 2 12.38 24.51 -2.47
C ILE A 2 13.52 23.62 -1.98
N TYR A 3 13.31 22.32 -1.87
CA TYR A 3 14.31 21.36 -1.38
C TYR A 3 15.51 21.24 -2.31
N GLN A 4 15.30 21.27 -3.63
CA GLN A 4 16.38 21.28 -4.62
C GLN A 4 17.28 22.52 -4.45
N LYS A 5 16.66 23.68 -4.19
CA LYS A 5 17.41 24.91 -3.94
C LYS A 5 18.22 24.80 -2.64
N MET A 6 17.63 24.30 -1.55
CA MET A 6 18.33 24.09 -0.28
C MET A 6 19.55 23.19 -0.46
N GLU A 7 19.41 22.06 -1.18
CA GLU A 7 20.55 21.18 -1.50
C GLU A 7 21.61 21.87 -2.37
N SER A 8 21.21 22.67 -3.38
CA SER A 8 22.14 23.40 -4.23
C SER A 8 22.90 24.50 -3.46
N ASP A 9 22.26 25.10 -2.46
CA ASP A 9 22.86 26.11 -1.58
C ASP A 9 23.73 25.47 -0.48
N GLY A 10 23.88 24.14 -0.46
CA GLY A 10 24.69 23.38 0.50
C GLY A 10 24.05 23.19 1.88
N GLU A 11 22.74 23.42 1.99
CA GLU A 11 22.00 23.20 3.23
C GLU A 11 21.79 21.70 3.50
N VAL A 12 21.91 21.30 4.76
CA VAL A 12 21.63 19.92 5.19
C VAL A 12 20.15 19.78 5.49
N LEU A 13 19.44 19.00 4.66
CA LEU A 13 18.03 18.71 4.89
C LEU A 13 17.84 17.89 6.18
N SER A 14 16.90 18.36 7.03
CA SER A 14 16.47 17.61 8.21
C SER A 14 15.79 16.27 7.82
N ALA A 15 15.63 15.35 8.77
CA ALA A 15 14.88 14.11 8.53
C ALA A 15 13.45 14.38 8.01
N ARG A 16 12.79 15.41 8.58
CA ARG A 16 11.47 15.83 8.12
C ARG A 16 11.49 16.30 6.66
N ASP A 17 12.46 17.17 6.32
CA ASP A 17 12.55 17.72 4.97
C ASP A 17 12.85 16.64 3.94
N ARG A 18 13.75 15.68 4.23
CA ARG A 18 14.04 14.55 3.35
C ARG A 18 12.82 13.67 3.11
N PHE A 19 12.03 13.40 4.15
CA PHE A 19 10.80 12.62 3.99
C PHE A 19 9.80 13.31 3.07
N TYR A 20 9.52 14.60 3.30
CA TYR A 20 8.57 15.36 2.47
C TYR A 20 9.11 15.58 1.05
N TYR A 21 10.41 15.81 0.90
CA TYR A 21 11.04 15.94 -0.42
C TYR A 21 10.94 14.63 -1.21
N GLY A 22 11.24 13.49 -0.61
CA GLY A 22 11.06 12.19 -1.28
C GLY A 22 9.61 11.95 -1.73
N ARG A 23 8.62 12.38 -0.94
CA ARG A 23 7.21 12.32 -1.34
C ARG A 23 6.86 13.31 -2.45
N GLU A 24 7.38 14.51 -2.43
CA GLU A 24 7.20 15.50 -3.50
C GLU A 24 7.73 14.94 -4.83
N LEU A 25 8.95 14.40 -4.83
CA LEU A 25 9.55 13.75 -5.99
C LEU A 25 8.68 12.60 -6.53
N PHE A 26 8.11 11.77 -5.65
CA PHE A 26 7.15 10.74 -6.05
C PHE A 26 5.94 11.31 -6.79
N TYR A 27 5.33 12.38 -6.29
CA TYR A 27 4.20 13.03 -6.96
C TYR A 27 4.58 13.67 -8.31
N HIS A 28 5.82 14.13 -8.45
CA HIS A 28 6.39 14.62 -9.71
C HIS A 28 6.88 13.50 -10.65
N ARG A 29 6.76 12.23 -10.24
CA ARG A 29 7.20 11.03 -10.99
C ARG A 29 8.72 10.95 -11.16
N GLU A 30 9.47 11.65 -10.36
CA GLU A 30 10.93 11.57 -10.26
C GLU A 30 11.31 10.40 -9.34
N TYR A 31 11.02 9.16 -9.80
CA TYR A 31 11.00 7.98 -8.94
C TYR A 31 12.39 7.57 -8.45
N VAL A 32 13.44 7.77 -9.24
CA VAL A 32 14.82 7.42 -8.85
C VAL A 32 15.27 8.32 -7.72
N GLU A 33 15.10 9.62 -7.87
CA GLU A 33 15.44 10.64 -6.89
C GLU A 33 14.59 10.50 -5.63
N ALA A 34 13.31 10.15 -5.79
CA ALA A 34 12.42 9.85 -4.67
C ALA A 34 12.95 8.70 -3.81
N VAL A 35 13.35 7.58 -4.43
CA VAL A 35 13.92 6.42 -3.71
C VAL A 35 15.20 6.82 -3.00
N ASP A 36 16.11 7.56 -3.64
CA ASP A 36 17.37 8.01 -3.02
C ASP A 36 17.12 8.87 -1.78
N ASN A 37 16.24 9.86 -1.88
CA ASN A 37 15.90 10.73 -0.75
C ASN A 37 15.20 9.99 0.39
N LEU A 38 14.28 9.06 0.08
CA LEU A 38 13.63 8.23 1.09
C LEU A 38 14.62 7.27 1.76
N LEU A 39 15.60 6.72 1.01
CA LEU A 39 16.66 5.90 1.60
C LEU A 39 17.55 6.72 2.54
N LYS A 40 17.94 7.93 2.16
CA LYS A 40 18.69 8.85 3.03
C LYS A 40 17.90 9.15 4.30
N PHE A 41 16.58 9.43 4.19
CA PHE A 41 15.70 9.60 5.35
C PHE A 41 15.70 8.37 6.26
N LEU A 42 15.55 7.16 5.70
CA LEU A 42 15.49 5.91 6.47
C LEU A 42 16.83 5.52 7.15
N GLN A 43 17.91 6.22 6.86
CA GLN A 43 19.22 6.07 7.53
C GLN A 43 19.38 7.04 8.72
N LEU A 44 18.52 8.06 8.82
CA LEU A 44 18.59 9.05 9.90
C LEU A 44 17.93 8.49 11.17
N PRO A 45 18.57 8.64 12.35
CA PRO A 45 18.03 8.11 13.61
C PRO A 45 16.79 8.88 14.11
N GLU A 46 16.54 10.06 13.60
CA GLU A 46 15.53 11.02 14.09
C GLU A 46 14.16 10.90 13.37
N GLY A 47 13.97 9.89 12.54
CA GLY A 47 12.73 9.68 11.80
C GLY A 47 11.59 9.23 12.71
N PHE A 48 10.42 9.89 12.63
CA PHE A 48 9.21 9.36 13.25
C PHE A 48 8.84 8.00 12.64
N VAL A 49 8.45 7.05 13.49
CA VAL A 49 8.14 5.66 13.10
C VAL A 49 7.06 5.60 12.01
N GLU A 50 6.04 6.43 12.12
CA GLU A 50 4.96 6.55 11.12
C GLU A 50 5.50 6.99 9.77
N ASN A 51 6.41 7.96 9.77
CA ASN A 51 7.03 8.45 8.55
C ASN A 51 8.00 7.43 7.96
N GLN A 52 8.69 6.62 8.79
CA GLN A 52 9.58 5.56 8.32
C GLN A 52 8.79 4.45 7.62
N ALA A 53 7.66 4.01 8.20
CA ALA A 53 6.79 3.02 7.57
C ALA A 53 6.18 3.55 6.26
N GLU A 54 5.73 4.83 6.24
CA GLU A 54 5.19 5.45 5.03
C GLU A 54 6.28 5.67 3.96
N ALA A 55 7.50 6.05 4.35
CA ALA A 55 8.63 6.18 3.42
C ALA A 55 8.91 4.86 2.70
N CYS A 56 8.85 3.75 3.42
CA CYS A 56 8.98 2.41 2.82
C CYS A 56 7.87 2.12 1.80
N ARG A 57 6.62 2.49 2.09
CA ARG A 57 5.50 2.32 1.16
C ARG A 57 5.67 3.17 -0.10
N VAL A 58 6.05 4.45 0.06
CA VAL A 58 6.30 5.35 -1.07
C VAL A 58 7.47 4.87 -1.92
N ALA A 59 8.59 4.46 -1.29
CA ALA A 59 9.74 3.90 -2.00
C ALA A 59 9.37 2.62 -2.78
N ALA A 60 8.53 1.74 -2.19
CA ALA A 60 8.03 0.57 -2.88
C ALA A 60 7.19 0.94 -4.11
N ARG A 61 6.32 1.95 -4.00
CA ARG A 61 5.53 2.46 -5.14
C ARG A 61 6.43 3.00 -6.25
N CYS A 62 7.48 3.77 -5.91
CA CYS A 62 8.49 4.20 -6.88
C CYS A 62 9.16 3.02 -7.58
N CYS A 63 9.57 1.99 -6.81
CA CYS A 63 10.19 0.79 -7.37
C CYS A 63 9.27 0.02 -8.32
N TYR A 64 7.95 -0.02 -8.06
CA TYR A 64 6.99 -0.60 -9.00
C TYR A 64 6.93 0.15 -10.32
N GLU A 65 6.93 1.48 -10.29
CA GLU A 65 6.97 2.31 -11.51
C GLU A 65 8.26 2.07 -12.30
N LEU A 66 9.38 1.87 -11.60
CA LEU A 66 10.69 1.54 -12.18
C LEU A 66 10.83 0.05 -12.58
N LYS A 67 9.78 -0.77 -12.43
CA LYS A 67 9.78 -2.23 -12.68
C LYS A 67 10.76 -3.03 -11.80
N GLN A 68 11.17 -2.48 -10.68
CA GLN A 68 12.09 -3.08 -9.71
C GLN A 68 11.29 -3.83 -8.62
N ASN A 69 10.54 -4.84 -9.04
CA ASN A 69 9.56 -5.51 -8.18
C ASN A 69 10.16 -6.21 -6.93
N GLY A 70 11.39 -6.72 -7.01
CA GLY A 70 12.09 -7.31 -5.87
C GLY A 70 12.39 -6.26 -4.80
N MET A 71 12.99 -5.15 -5.21
CA MET A 71 13.28 -4.02 -4.33
C MET A 71 12.00 -3.42 -3.71
N ALA A 72 10.91 -3.36 -4.49
CA ALA A 72 9.62 -2.93 -3.95
C ALA A 72 9.17 -3.80 -2.77
N LEU A 73 9.26 -5.13 -2.88
CA LEU A 73 8.91 -6.04 -1.79
C LEU A 73 9.83 -5.89 -0.58
N GLU A 74 11.14 -5.69 -0.80
CA GLU A 74 12.10 -5.43 0.28
C GLU A 74 11.74 -4.19 1.08
N PHE A 75 11.36 -3.09 0.41
CA PHE A 75 10.87 -1.89 1.08
C PHE A 75 9.59 -2.16 1.89
N LEU A 76 8.61 -2.88 1.32
CA LEU A 76 7.39 -3.22 2.05
C LEU A 76 7.71 -4.05 3.31
N TYR A 77 8.59 -5.03 3.23
CA TYR A 77 9.02 -5.82 4.39
C TYR A 77 9.82 -4.99 5.39
N ARG A 78 10.66 -4.07 4.93
CA ARG A 78 11.33 -3.12 5.81
C ARG A 78 10.32 -2.28 6.60
N GLY A 79 9.20 -1.90 6.00
CA GLY A 79 8.10 -1.20 6.69
C GLY A 79 7.57 -1.94 7.91
N LEU A 80 7.58 -3.28 7.89
CA LEU A 80 7.16 -4.11 9.03
C LEU A 80 8.12 -4.03 10.23
N THR A 81 9.37 -3.61 10.04
CA THR A 81 10.35 -3.51 11.13
C THR A 81 10.15 -2.29 12.00
N TYR A 82 9.43 -1.28 11.51
CA TYR A 82 9.23 -0.02 12.23
C TYR A 82 8.02 -0.05 13.16
N ARG A 83 6.95 -0.74 12.78
CA ARG A 83 5.71 -0.79 13.58
C ARG A 83 4.86 -2.01 13.21
N THR A 84 3.85 -2.31 14.05
CA THR A 84 2.78 -3.24 13.69
C THR A 84 2.19 -2.85 12.32
N PRO A 85 1.97 -3.82 11.41
CA PRO A 85 1.47 -3.52 10.08
C PRO A 85 0.18 -2.72 10.11
N SER A 86 0.10 -1.68 9.30
CA SER A 86 -1.15 -0.97 9.05
C SER A 86 -1.98 -1.67 7.96
N GLY A 87 -3.26 -1.33 7.84
CA GLY A 87 -4.11 -1.84 6.76
C GLY A 87 -3.54 -1.53 5.38
N GLU A 88 -2.96 -0.33 5.23
CA GLU A 88 -2.32 0.10 3.97
C GLU A 88 -1.12 -0.78 3.62
N LEU A 89 -0.23 -1.04 4.57
CA LEU A 89 0.96 -1.87 4.34
C LEU A 89 0.56 -3.31 4.00
N CYS A 90 -0.44 -3.85 4.71
CA CYS A 90 -1.00 -5.16 4.39
C CYS A 90 -1.61 -5.20 2.97
N CYS A 91 -2.34 -4.16 2.57
CA CYS A 91 -2.90 -4.06 1.22
C CYS A 91 -1.81 -3.95 0.14
N ASP A 92 -0.75 -3.16 0.37
CA ASP A 92 0.35 -3.01 -0.56
C ASP A 92 1.09 -4.36 -0.76
N ILE A 93 1.35 -5.12 0.33
CA ILE A 93 1.96 -6.45 0.23
C ILE A 93 0.99 -7.45 -0.43
N GLY A 94 -0.28 -7.42 -0.07
CA GLY A 94 -1.32 -8.26 -0.70
C GLY A 94 -1.38 -8.02 -2.21
N LYS A 95 -1.32 -6.75 -2.63
CA LYS A 95 -1.27 -6.37 -4.05
C LYS A 95 -0.02 -6.89 -4.74
N HIS A 96 1.16 -6.82 -4.10
CA HIS A 96 2.38 -7.39 -4.66
C HIS A 96 2.20 -8.86 -5.04
N PHE A 97 1.57 -9.65 -4.16
CA PHE A 97 1.36 -11.07 -4.41
C PHE A 97 0.24 -11.33 -5.42
N SER A 98 -0.87 -10.60 -5.37
CA SER A 98 -1.98 -10.76 -6.30
C SER A 98 -1.59 -10.41 -7.75
N ASP A 99 -0.81 -9.36 -7.95
CA ASP A 99 -0.29 -8.98 -9.27
C ASP A 99 0.60 -10.08 -9.89
N ARG A 100 1.14 -10.98 -9.05
CA ARG A 100 1.96 -12.15 -9.46
C ARG A 100 1.21 -13.46 -9.41
N LYS A 101 -0.12 -13.39 -9.28
CA LYS A 101 -1.01 -14.56 -9.21
C LYS A 101 -0.67 -15.52 -8.06
N LYS A 102 -0.01 -15.02 -7.01
CA LYS A 102 0.27 -15.75 -5.76
C LYS A 102 -0.90 -15.56 -4.80
N TRP A 103 -2.02 -16.20 -5.14
CA TRP A 103 -3.33 -15.91 -4.54
C TRP A 103 -3.40 -16.24 -3.05
N GLU A 104 -2.80 -17.34 -2.58
CA GLU A 104 -2.78 -17.73 -1.17
C GLU A 104 -2.04 -16.72 -0.30
N GLN A 105 -0.86 -16.25 -0.79
CA GLN A 105 -0.10 -15.19 -0.10
C GLN A 105 -0.87 -13.87 -0.08
N ALA A 106 -1.54 -13.53 -1.19
CA ALA A 106 -2.37 -12.34 -1.25
C ALA A 106 -3.54 -12.41 -0.26
N VAL A 107 -4.22 -13.57 -0.18
CA VAL A 107 -5.30 -13.82 0.80
C VAL A 107 -4.80 -13.61 2.22
N PHE A 108 -3.62 -14.14 2.57
CA PHE A 108 -3.04 -13.95 3.89
C PHE A 108 -2.94 -12.46 4.26
N TRP A 109 -2.35 -11.65 3.39
CA TRP A 109 -2.12 -10.23 3.65
C TRP A 109 -3.40 -9.40 3.66
N TYR A 110 -4.33 -9.63 2.73
CA TYR A 110 -5.61 -8.92 2.74
C TYR A 110 -6.48 -9.31 3.95
N ARG A 111 -6.42 -10.55 4.44
CA ARG A 111 -7.09 -10.92 5.69
C ARG A 111 -6.49 -10.20 6.89
N ASN A 112 -5.16 -10.06 6.94
CA ASN A 112 -4.52 -9.28 7.99
C ASN A 112 -4.97 -7.81 7.95
N ALA A 113 -5.12 -7.21 6.77
CA ALA A 113 -5.64 -5.84 6.65
C ALA A 113 -7.01 -5.66 7.32
N LEU A 114 -7.90 -6.67 7.23
CA LEU A 114 -9.22 -6.64 7.88
C LEU A 114 -9.16 -6.81 9.41
N GLN A 115 -8.07 -7.35 9.96
CA GLN A 115 -7.89 -7.55 11.39
C GLN A 115 -7.21 -6.38 12.09
N VAL A 116 -6.56 -5.53 11.33
CA VAL A 116 -5.90 -4.33 11.86
C VAL A 116 -6.94 -3.26 12.15
N SER A 117 -6.91 -2.70 13.36
CA SER A 117 -7.75 -1.54 13.68
C SER A 117 -7.21 -0.27 13.04
N GLU A 118 -8.12 0.56 12.52
CA GLU A 118 -7.78 1.91 12.09
C GLU A 118 -7.28 2.73 13.30
N ASN A 119 -5.97 2.93 13.41
CA ASN A 119 -5.39 3.71 14.49
C ASN A 119 -5.46 5.21 14.15
N ALA A 120 -6.63 5.81 14.32
CA ALA A 120 -6.86 7.25 14.12
C ALA A 120 -5.96 8.15 15.01
N LYS A 121 -5.28 7.57 16.02
CA LYS A 121 -4.46 8.33 16.98
C LYS A 121 -2.99 8.50 16.58
N THR A 122 -2.52 7.85 15.53
CA THR A 122 -1.09 7.81 15.21
C THR A 122 -0.62 8.92 14.28
N GLY A 123 -1.48 9.86 13.87
CA GLY A 123 -1.09 10.98 13.01
C GLY A 123 -0.55 10.59 11.61
N GLY A 124 -0.62 9.30 11.25
CA GLY A 124 -0.17 8.78 9.97
C GLY A 124 -1.15 9.05 8.83
N PHE A 125 -0.69 8.77 7.62
CA PHE A 125 -1.52 8.86 6.41
C PHE A 125 -2.46 7.65 6.34
N VAL A 126 -3.73 7.84 6.70
CA VAL A 126 -4.72 6.76 6.77
C VAL A 126 -5.55 6.72 5.50
N GLU A 127 -5.47 5.59 4.79
CA GLU A 127 -6.33 5.25 3.66
C GLU A 127 -7.46 4.34 4.16
N LYS A 128 -8.58 4.91 4.61
CA LYS A 128 -9.70 4.19 5.25
C LYS A 128 -10.19 2.96 4.46
N GLU A 129 -10.14 3.02 3.15
CA GLU A 129 -10.56 1.90 2.30
C GLU A 129 -9.69 0.65 2.50
N CYS A 130 -8.45 0.79 2.99
CA CYS A 130 -7.55 -0.32 3.30
C CYS A 130 -7.96 -1.15 4.55
N TYR A 131 -8.95 -0.68 5.30
CA TYR A 131 -9.46 -1.36 6.50
C TYR A 131 -10.82 -2.05 6.29
N GLY A 132 -11.30 -2.10 5.06
CA GLY A 132 -12.57 -2.72 4.73
C GLY A 132 -12.76 -2.99 3.25
N TYR A 133 -13.05 -1.95 2.47
CA TYR A 133 -13.42 -2.10 1.07
C TYR A 133 -12.35 -2.78 0.21
N ILE A 134 -11.11 -2.24 0.20
CA ILE A 134 -10.04 -2.75 -0.65
C ILE A 134 -9.72 -4.22 -0.34
N PRO A 135 -9.44 -4.63 0.93
CA PRO A 135 -9.14 -6.02 1.18
C PRO A 135 -10.32 -6.95 0.86
N CYS A 136 -11.58 -6.55 1.09
CA CYS A 136 -12.73 -7.37 0.73
C CYS A 136 -12.85 -7.59 -0.79
N ILE A 137 -12.70 -6.53 -1.58
CA ILE A 137 -12.71 -6.66 -3.05
C ILE A 137 -11.58 -7.56 -3.54
N GLN A 138 -10.39 -7.39 -3.01
CA GLN A 138 -9.23 -8.19 -3.41
C GLN A 138 -9.35 -9.65 -2.97
N LEU A 139 -9.87 -9.91 -1.77
CA LEU A 139 -10.17 -11.27 -1.31
C LEU A 139 -11.21 -11.95 -2.18
N SER A 140 -12.24 -11.25 -2.62
CA SER A 140 -13.21 -11.78 -3.58
C SER A 140 -12.52 -12.25 -4.86
N VAL A 141 -11.60 -11.46 -5.41
CA VAL A 141 -10.83 -11.81 -6.61
C VAL A 141 -9.89 -13.00 -6.34
N CYS A 142 -9.15 -12.97 -5.22
CA CYS A 142 -8.21 -14.04 -4.88
C CYS A 142 -8.92 -15.39 -4.71
N TRP A 143 -10.03 -15.45 -3.97
CA TRP A 143 -10.80 -16.67 -3.75
C TRP A 143 -11.44 -17.18 -5.04
N TYR A 144 -11.86 -16.29 -5.93
CA TYR A 144 -12.30 -16.69 -7.27
C TYR A 144 -11.21 -17.46 -8.03
N TYR A 145 -9.98 -16.92 -8.07
CA TYR A 145 -8.88 -17.62 -8.76
C TYR A 145 -8.39 -18.87 -8.05
N LEU A 146 -8.64 -19.01 -6.76
CA LEU A 146 -8.40 -20.23 -5.98
C LEU A 146 -9.52 -21.28 -6.16
N GLY A 147 -10.60 -20.95 -6.88
CA GLY A 147 -11.72 -21.84 -7.17
C GLY A 147 -12.80 -21.90 -6.08
N ASP A 148 -12.67 -21.13 -5.00
CA ASP A 148 -13.67 -21.05 -3.93
C ASP A 148 -14.66 -19.90 -4.21
N ILE A 149 -15.63 -20.21 -5.07
CA ILE A 149 -16.64 -19.21 -5.52
C ILE A 149 -17.54 -18.75 -4.37
N GLU A 150 -17.79 -19.60 -3.39
CA GLU A 150 -18.61 -19.26 -2.23
C GLU A 150 -17.92 -18.19 -1.39
N LYS A 151 -16.66 -18.38 -1.01
CA LYS A 151 -15.88 -17.36 -0.30
C LYS A 151 -15.70 -16.09 -1.14
N ALA A 152 -15.46 -16.24 -2.44
CA ALA A 152 -15.38 -15.10 -3.34
C ALA A 152 -16.64 -14.24 -3.26
N PHE A 153 -17.81 -14.86 -3.30
CA PHE A 153 -19.09 -14.16 -3.20
C PHE A 153 -19.32 -13.56 -1.80
N GLN A 154 -18.97 -14.27 -0.72
CA GLN A 154 -19.05 -13.74 0.64
C GLN A 154 -18.26 -12.43 0.80
N TYR A 155 -17.00 -12.40 0.36
CA TYR A 155 -16.17 -11.19 0.40
C TYR A 155 -16.67 -10.10 -0.54
N HIS A 156 -17.24 -10.46 -1.69
CA HIS A 156 -17.91 -9.50 -2.55
C HIS A 156 -19.08 -8.82 -1.85
N CYS A 157 -19.98 -9.57 -1.21
CA CYS A 157 -21.07 -9.01 -0.43
C CYS A 157 -20.58 -8.10 0.70
N GLN A 158 -19.53 -8.54 1.41
CA GLN A 158 -18.91 -7.73 2.46
C GLN A 158 -18.34 -6.41 1.92
N ALA A 159 -17.69 -6.41 0.75
CA ALA A 159 -17.23 -5.17 0.11
C ALA A 159 -18.39 -4.20 -0.18
N GLY A 160 -19.55 -4.73 -0.59
CA GLY A 160 -20.75 -3.94 -0.84
C GLY A 160 -21.28 -3.20 0.40
N THR A 161 -21.03 -3.72 1.61
CA THR A 161 -21.42 -3.01 2.85
C THR A 161 -20.59 -1.75 3.10
N TYR A 162 -19.35 -1.71 2.59
CA TYR A 162 -18.49 -0.54 2.71
C TYR A 162 -18.71 0.47 1.57
N LYS A 163 -18.85 -0.02 0.33
CA LYS A 163 -18.94 0.85 -0.85
C LYS A 163 -19.83 0.23 -1.94
N PRO A 164 -21.16 0.32 -1.81
CA PRO A 164 -22.11 -0.37 -2.70
C PRO A 164 -22.08 0.14 -4.16
N TYR A 165 -21.55 1.33 -4.39
CA TYR A 165 -21.39 1.93 -5.72
C TYR A 165 -19.94 2.02 -6.18
N GLY A 166 -19.04 1.28 -5.54
CA GLY A 166 -17.64 1.21 -5.94
C GLY A 166 -17.50 0.58 -7.34
N ARG A 167 -16.66 1.15 -8.19
CA ARG A 167 -16.47 0.70 -9.58
C ARG A 167 -16.10 -0.78 -9.65
N GLU A 168 -15.16 -1.21 -8.83
CA GLU A 168 -14.69 -2.61 -8.77
C GLU A 168 -15.79 -3.53 -8.24
N PHE A 169 -16.56 -3.08 -7.24
CA PHE A 169 -17.69 -3.82 -6.71
C PHE A 169 -18.74 -4.06 -7.80
N LEU A 170 -19.16 -3.03 -8.51
CA LEU A 170 -20.18 -3.14 -9.57
C LEU A 170 -19.68 -4.05 -10.72
N LYS A 171 -18.39 -3.95 -11.08
CA LYS A 171 -17.79 -4.84 -12.08
C LYS A 171 -17.84 -6.30 -11.65
N ASN A 172 -17.45 -6.60 -10.42
CA ASN A 172 -17.48 -7.96 -9.89
C ASN A 172 -18.91 -8.49 -9.72
N GLN A 173 -19.87 -7.63 -9.36
CA GLN A 173 -21.27 -7.98 -9.22
C GLN A 173 -21.88 -8.52 -10.52
N GLN A 174 -21.56 -7.90 -11.66
CA GLN A 174 -22.01 -8.39 -12.97
C GLN A 174 -21.56 -9.83 -13.23
N TYR A 175 -20.34 -10.16 -12.85
CA TYR A 175 -19.81 -11.50 -12.96
C TYR A 175 -20.59 -12.51 -12.09
N PHE A 176 -20.82 -12.20 -10.82
CA PHE A 176 -21.55 -13.11 -9.92
C PHE A 176 -23.02 -13.30 -10.31
N ILE A 177 -23.64 -12.32 -10.96
CA ILE A 177 -25.00 -12.47 -11.53
C ILE A 177 -24.98 -13.47 -12.68
N SER A 178 -23.96 -13.41 -13.57
CA SER A 178 -23.87 -14.29 -14.73
C SER A 178 -23.55 -15.76 -14.37
N VAL A 179 -22.89 -16.02 -13.25
CA VAL A 179 -22.54 -17.38 -12.78
C VAL A 179 -23.72 -18.08 -12.09
N LYS A 180 -24.72 -17.31 -11.61
CA LYS A 180 -25.92 -17.87 -10.96
C LYS A 180 -27.05 -18.22 -11.93
N GLN A 181 -26.92 -17.92 -13.22
CA GLN A 181 -27.81 -18.35 -14.30
C GLN A 181 -27.28 -19.63 -14.95
#